data_9d061076a13dd90d50d949b7958eab23
#
_entry.id   9d061076a13dd90d50d949b7958eab23
#
_cell.length_a   1.000
_cell.length_b   1.000
_cell.length_c   1.000
_cell.angle_alpha   90.00
_cell.angle_beta   90.00
_cell.angle_gamma   90.00
#
_symmetry.space_group_name_H-M   'P 1'
#
loop_
_entity.id
_entity.type
_entity.pdbx_description
1 polymer ?
#
loop_
_entity_poly.entity_id
_entity_poly.type
_entity_poly.pdbx_seq_one_letter_code
_entity_poly.pdbx_strand_id
1 'polypeptide(L)'
;MASAPDRSGCLIRLLPLALLLAGGAVLSRMADGPDRPVPTVKLGAADFVLTPEREPGLMAQLGAGDQAWVPRAEPIPGGGTRYVYKKRSDEPPLSLEQIKALMRDPPSFAAERTAIRVLLTQMRQAGVTVLLGPPPKQGAAGEWDPARAVLRIRPDVPAKGSREFARVLNHEAIHVAQSCRRGSMTAQPQLLGLSRQVQGEALQHLSEPLYRNSTPLERALEEEAYAHQDNLRLGLQLLRTHCLQG
;
A
#
# COMPACT_ATOMS: atom_id res chain seq x y z
N MET A 1 54.35 44.91 32.17
CA MET A 1 54.70 45.97 31.21
C MET A 1 53.48 46.15 30.29
N ALA A 2 52.97 47.33 30.41
CA ALA A 2 51.81 47.90 29.82
C ALA A 2 51.96 48.20 28.33
N SER A 3 50.91 48.13 27.58
CA SER A 3 50.53 49.16 26.63
C SER A 3 49.15 48.88 26.08
N ALA A 4 48.23 49.76 26.36
CA ALA A 4 46.95 50.00 25.71
C ALA A 4 47.17 51.18 24.73
N PRO A 5 46.10 51.75 24.15
CA PRO A 5 45.20 51.30 23.08
C PRO A 5 45.24 52.31 21.92
N ASP A 6 44.59 52.01 20.81
CA ASP A 6 44.25 53.10 19.89
C ASP A 6 42.78 53.01 19.42
N ARG A 7 42.15 54.20 19.56
CA ARG A 7 40.79 54.53 19.17
C ARG A 7 40.86 55.32 17.88
N SER A 8 40.03 54.99 16.94
CA SER A 8 39.50 55.93 15.92
C SER A 8 38.49 55.14 15.08
N GLY A 9 37.31 55.52 14.78
CA GLY A 9 36.65 56.77 14.74
C GLY A 9 35.35 56.53 14.00
N CYS A 10 34.32 56.99 14.64
CA CYS A 10 32.95 56.98 14.22
C CYS A 10 32.73 57.76 12.90
N LEU A 11 31.97 57.20 11.93
CA LEU A 11 31.30 58.05 10.96
C LEU A 11 29.93 57.40 10.60
N ILE A 12 28.94 57.90 11.33
CA ILE A 12 27.51 57.71 11.05
C ILE A 12 27.20 58.53 9.79
N ARG A 13 26.77 57.84 8.73
CA ARG A 13 26.07 58.49 7.61
C ARG A 13 24.62 58.05 7.65
N LEU A 14 23.76 58.95 8.10
CA LEU A 14 22.31 58.92 7.93
C LEU A 14 22.00 59.21 6.45
N LEU A 15 21.25 58.33 5.81
CA LEU A 15 20.60 58.58 4.54
C LEU A 15 19.11 58.28 4.70
N PRO A 16 18.23 59.02 4.02
CA PRO A 16 16.83 59.15 4.40
C PRO A 16 15.95 58.02 3.90
N LEU A 17 14.96 57.76 4.74
CA LEU A 17 13.83 56.85 4.53
C LEU A 17 12.95 57.39 3.39
N ALA A 18 12.97 56.75 2.24
CA ALA A 18 11.94 56.95 1.18
C ALA A 18 10.90 55.82 1.31
N LEU A 19 9.75 56.17 1.88
CA LEU A 19 8.57 55.33 1.83
C LEU A 19 8.04 55.29 0.40
N LEU A 20 8.15 54.16 -0.26
CA LEU A 20 7.36 53.84 -1.47
C LEU A 20 6.32 52.78 -1.10
N LEU A 21 5.09 53.25 -0.84
CA LEU A 21 3.89 52.44 -0.84
C LEU A 21 3.59 52.00 -2.29
N ALA A 22 4.03 50.82 -2.67
CA ALA A 22 3.56 50.17 -3.87
C ALA A 22 2.57 49.05 -3.42
N GLY A 23 1.28 49.34 -3.56
CA GLY A 23 0.24 48.34 -3.42
C GLY A 23 0.40 47.25 -4.49
N GLY A 24 0.97 46.13 -4.12
CA GLY A 24 1.04 44.92 -4.94
C GLY A 24 -0.15 44.05 -4.65
N ALA A 25 -1.12 44.00 -5.55
CA ALA A 25 -2.15 42.97 -5.55
C ALA A 25 -1.50 41.59 -5.56
N VAL A 26 -1.67 40.82 -4.48
CA VAL A 26 -1.33 39.41 -4.45
C VAL A 26 -2.34 38.69 -5.33
N LEU A 27 -2.03 38.58 -6.61
CA LEU A 27 -2.67 37.62 -7.50
C LEU A 27 -2.18 36.23 -7.03
N SER A 28 -3.04 35.55 -6.26
CA SER A 28 -2.93 34.10 -6.05
C SER A 28 -3.00 33.44 -7.44
N ARG A 29 -1.85 33.21 -8.05
CA ARG A 29 -1.74 32.24 -9.12
C ARG A 29 -1.96 30.86 -8.49
N MET A 30 -3.20 30.38 -8.57
CA MET A 30 -3.44 28.94 -8.59
C MET A 30 -2.61 28.42 -9.78
N ALA A 31 -1.50 27.78 -9.46
CA ALA A 31 -0.75 27.05 -10.45
C ALA A 31 -1.63 25.83 -10.81
N ASP A 32 -2.37 25.96 -11.90
CA ASP A 32 -2.82 24.80 -12.66
C ASP A 32 -1.55 24.05 -13.05
N GLY A 33 -1.24 22.99 -12.29
CA GLY A 33 -0.23 22.04 -12.67
C GLY A 33 -0.61 21.47 -14.04
N PRO A 34 0.36 21.19 -14.92
CA PRO A 34 0.05 20.66 -16.23
C PRO A 34 -0.83 19.43 -16.07
N ASP A 35 -2.02 19.44 -16.67
CA ASP A 35 -2.88 18.28 -16.86
C ASP A 35 -2.02 17.14 -17.40
N ARG A 36 -1.54 16.27 -16.52
CA ARG A 36 -0.94 15.02 -16.96
C ARG A 36 -2.08 14.20 -17.55
N PRO A 37 -2.03 13.87 -18.83
CA PRO A 37 -3.05 13.01 -19.40
C PRO A 37 -3.10 11.72 -18.57
N VAL A 38 -4.23 11.50 -17.91
CA VAL A 38 -4.50 10.25 -17.24
C VAL A 38 -4.43 9.16 -18.32
N PRO A 39 -3.53 8.17 -18.20
CA PRO A 39 -3.44 7.13 -19.21
C PRO A 39 -4.82 6.49 -19.37
N THR A 40 -5.35 6.48 -20.58
CA THR A 40 -6.63 5.82 -20.84
C THR A 40 -6.41 4.32 -20.73
N VAL A 41 -6.73 3.76 -19.55
CA VAL A 41 -6.60 2.35 -19.29
C VAL A 41 -7.63 1.60 -20.13
N LYS A 42 -7.18 0.74 -21.04
CA LYS A 42 -8.08 -0.20 -21.72
C LYS A 42 -8.50 -1.25 -20.68
N LEU A 43 -9.75 -1.11 -20.23
CA LEU A 43 -10.36 -2.08 -19.31
C LEU A 43 -10.80 -3.31 -20.10
N GLY A 44 -10.48 -4.51 -19.59
CA GLY A 44 -11.06 -5.75 -20.04
C GLY A 44 -12.52 -5.88 -19.56
N ALA A 45 -13.32 -6.72 -20.21
CA ALA A 45 -14.73 -6.96 -19.83
C ALA A 45 -14.89 -7.45 -18.37
N ALA A 46 -13.85 -8.06 -17.80
CA ALA A 46 -13.82 -8.57 -16.43
C ALA A 46 -13.20 -7.58 -15.40
N ASP A 47 -12.77 -6.41 -15.84
CA ASP A 47 -12.10 -5.44 -14.97
C ASP A 47 -13.12 -4.58 -14.20
N PHE A 48 -12.95 -4.51 -12.88
CA PHE A 48 -13.80 -3.73 -11.98
C PHE A 48 -12.95 -2.70 -11.23
N VAL A 49 -13.02 -1.44 -11.64
CA VAL A 49 -12.25 -0.34 -11.01
C VAL A 49 -12.78 -0.06 -9.61
N LEU A 50 -11.89 0.00 -8.63
CA LEU A 50 -12.19 0.33 -7.23
C LEU A 50 -12.26 1.85 -7.04
N THR A 51 -13.42 2.44 -7.40
CA THR A 51 -13.72 3.85 -7.12
C THR A 51 -14.25 4.04 -5.69
N PRO A 52 -14.29 5.27 -5.14
CA PRO A 52 -14.88 5.54 -3.84
C PRO A 52 -16.32 5.02 -3.69
N GLU A 53 -17.13 5.13 -4.75
CA GLU A 53 -18.52 4.68 -4.77
C GLU A 53 -18.66 3.15 -4.71
N ARG A 54 -17.62 2.45 -5.12
CA ARG A 54 -17.57 0.97 -5.13
C ARG A 54 -16.93 0.37 -3.88
N GLU A 55 -16.26 1.19 -3.06
CA GLU A 55 -15.64 0.73 -1.80
C GLU A 55 -16.63 0.05 -0.85
N PRO A 56 -17.88 0.52 -0.65
CA PRO A 56 -18.82 -0.19 0.21
C PRO A 56 -19.07 -1.63 -0.23
N GLY A 57 -19.17 -1.88 -1.55
CA GLY A 57 -19.30 -3.22 -2.10
C GLY A 57 -18.07 -4.10 -1.84
N LEU A 58 -16.86 -3.54 -1.99
CA LEU A 58 -15.62 -4.22 -1.61
C LEU A 58 -15.62 -4.57 -0.12
N MET A 59 -15.98 -3.62 0.76
CA MET A 59 -15.98 -3.86 2.21
C MET A 59 -17.00 -4.94 2.60
N ALA A 60 -18.13 -5.03 1.91
CA ALA A 60 -19.10 -6.10 2.12
C ALA A 60 -18.53 -7.48 1.72
N GLN A 61 -17.84 -7.57 0.58
CA GLN A 61 -17.16 -8.80 0.15
C GLN A 61 -16.08 -9.23 1.13
N LEU A 62 -15.26 -8.28 1.61
CA LEU A 62 -14.22 -8.54 2.61
C LEU A 62 -14.84 -9.04 3.91
N GLY A 63 -15.93 -8.43 4.36
CA GLY A 63 -16.66 -8.87 5.56
C GLY A 63 -17.20 -10.29 5.43
N ALA A 64 -17.76 -10.64 4.26
CA ALA A 64 -18.18 -12.02 3.99
C ALA A 64 -17.00 -13.00 4.00
N GLY A 65 -15.85 -12.60 3.43
CA GLY A 65 -14.60 -13.39 3.48
C GLY A 65 -14.08 -13.57 4.92
N ASP A 66 -14.16 -12.53 5.74
CA ASP A 66 -13.75 -12.54 7.15
C ASP A 66 -14.55 -13.55 7.98
N GLN A 67 -15.86 -13.68 7.71
CA GLN A 67 -16.72 -14.66 8.40
C GLN A 67 -16.24 -16.12 8.21
N ALA A 68 -15.59 -16.41 7.09
CA ALA A 68 -15.06 -17.75 6.84
C ALA A 68 -13.88 -18.14 7.76
N TRP A 69 -13.29 -17.16 8.47
CA TRP A 69 -12.22 -17.37 9.46
C TRP A 69 -12.74 -17.56 10.89
N VAL A 70 -14.04 -17.31 11.10
CA VAL A 70 -14.68 -17.59 12.39
C VAL A 70 -14.98 -19.07 12.46
N PRO A 71 -14.47 -19.81 13.47
CA PRO A 71 -14.78 -21.21 13.66
C PRO A 71 -16.29 -21.44 13.88
N ARG A 72 -16.80 -22.54 13.40
CA ARG A 72 -18.20 -22.94 13.60
C ARG A 72 -18.32 -24.37 14.11
N ALA A 73 -19.35 -24.61 14.91
CA ALA A 73 -19.70 -25.92 15.42
C ALA A 73 -20.82 -26.52 14.54
N GLU A 74 -20.65 -27.75 14.12
CA GLU A 74 -21.62 -28.50 13.32
C GLU A 74 -22.00 -29.78 14.07
N PRO A 75 -23.31 -30.12 14.22
CA PRO A 75 -23.72 -31.37 14.82
C PRO A 75 -23.32 -32.55 13.94
N ILE A 76 -22.94 -33.66 14.57
CA ILE A 76 -22.63 -34.91 13.87
C ILE A 76 -23.84 -35.85 14.00
N PRO A 77 -24.30 -36.49 12.93
CA PRO A 77 -25.32 -37.54 12.99
C PRO A 77 -24.88 -38.65 13.98
N GLY A 78 -25.74 -39.02 14.91
CA GLY A 78 -25.43 -39.99 15.97
C GLY A 78 -24.86 -39.39 17.25
N GLY A 79 -24.72 -38.06 17.33
CA GLY A 79 -24.26 -37.33 18.50
C GLY A 79 -22.83 -36.80 18.38
N GLY A 80 -22.56 -35.73 19.12
CA GLY A 80 -21.28 -35.05 19.10
C GLY A 80 -21.25 -33.78 18.30
N THR A 81 -20.09 -33.11 18.27
CA THR A 81 -19.90 -31.83 17.59
C THR A 81 -18.60 -31.86 16.80
N ARG A 82 -18.67 -31.47 15.54
CA ARG A 82 -17.52 -31.20 14.67
C ARG A 82 -17.24 -29.71 14.67
N TYR A 83 -15.99 -29.32 14.87
CA TYR A 83 -15.56 -27.93 14.74
C TYR A 83 -14.88 -27.74 13.38
N VAL A 84 -15.35 -26.76 12.61
CA VAL A 84 -14.80 -26.41 11.30
C VAL A 84 -14.19 -25.01 11.38
N TYR A 85 -12.93 -24.89 10.98
CA TYR A 85 -12.22 -23.62 10.98
C TYR A 85 -11.17 -23.57 9.86
N LYS A 86 -10.79 -22.35 9.45
CA LYS A 86 -9.65 -22.13 8.55
C LYS A 86 -8.39 -21.86 9.36
N LYS A 87 -7.26 -22.29 8.83
CA LYS A 87 -5.94 -21.92 9.30
C LYS A 87 -5.02 -21.68 8.10
N ARG A 88 -3.91 -20.97 8.30
CA ARG A 88 -2.87 -20.83 7.28
C ARG A 88 -1.99 -22.09 7.26
N SER A 89 -1.25 -22.25 6.17
CA SER A 89 -0.38 -23.42 5.98
C SER A 89 0.70 -23.54 7.07
N ASP A 90 1.22 -22.41 7.52
CA ASP A 90 2.27 -22.27 8.54
C ASP A 90 1.75 -22.22 9.99
N GLU A 91 0.44 -22.10 10.18
CA GLU A 91 -0.18 -22.08 11.51
C GLU A 91 -0.39 -23.51 12.06
N PRO A 92 -0.12 -23.75 13.35
CA PRO A 92 -0.45 -25.02 13.97
C PRO A 92 -1.99 -25.23 14.05
N PRO A 93 -2.47 -26.48 14.17
CA PRO A 93 -3.87 -26.74 14.46
C PRO A 93 -4.30 -26.06 15.76
N LEU A 94 -5.51 -25.47 15.75
CA LEU A 94 -6.08 -24.87 16.95
C LEU A 94 -6.52 -25.95 17.95
N SER A 95 -6.28 -25.70 19.23
CA SER A 95 -6.87 -26.51 20.30
C SER A 95 -8.38 -26.24 20.42
N LEU A 96 -9.12 -27.16 21.04
CA LEU A 96 -10.55 -27.00 21.26
C LEU A 96 -10.89 -25.74 22.06
N GLU A 97 -10.06 -25.37 23.02
CA GLU A 97 -10.25 -24.16 23.84
C GLU A 97 -10.01 -22.89 23.00
N GLN A 98 -9.01 -22.88 22.13
CA GLN A 98 -8.78 -21.79 21.18
C GLN A 98 -9.94 -21.64 20.20
N ILE A 99 -10.46 -22.75 19.66
CA ILE A 99 -11.63 -22.74 18.78
C ILE A 99 -12.84 -22.12 19.49
N LYS A 100 -13.15 -22.59 20.71
CA LYS A 100 -14.26 -22.06 21.50
C LYS A 100 -14.06 -20.58 21.86
N ALA A 101 -12.83 -20.16 22.15
CA ALA A 101 -12.51 -18.77 22.42
C ALA A 101 -12.77 -17.89 21.19
N LEU A 102 -12.31 -18.30 20.00
CA LEU A 102 -12.56 -17.58 18.72
C LEU A 102 -14.04 -17.56 18.32
N MET A 103 -14.83 -18.55 18.74
CA MET A 103 -16.28 -18.54 18.54
C MET A 103 -17.00 -17.55 19.46
N ARG A 104 -16.52 -17.38 20.70
CA ARG A 104 -17.09 -16.41 21.67
C ARG A 104 -16.67 -14.96 21.37
N ASP A 105 -15.40 -14.78 20.95
CA ASP A 105 -14.81 -13.50 20.64
C ASP A 105 -14.11 -13.61 19.26
N PRO A 106 -14.87 -13.42 18.17
CA PRO A 106 -14.36 -13.53 16.81
C PRO A 106 -13.28 -12.48 16.53
N PRO A 107 -12.29 -12.81 15.68
CA PRO A 107 -11.24 -11.87 15.33
C PRO A 107 -11.82 -10.61 14.64
N SER A 108 -11.34 -9.46 15.07
CA SER A 108 -11.68 -8.19 14.43
C SER A 108 -10.69 -7.91 13.31
N PHE A 109 -11.21 -7.56 12.13
CA PHE A 109 -10.44 -7.12 10.96
C PHE A 109 -10.58 -5.61 10.71
N ALA A 110 -10.91 -4.84 11.74
CA ALA A 110 -11.13 -3.39 11.63
C ALA A 110 -9.86 -2.63 11.22
N ALA A 111 -8.69 -3.07 11.71
CA ALA A 111 -7.41 -2.48 11.37
C ALA A 111 -7.08 -2.67 9.88
N GLU A 112 -7.25 -3.88 9.36
CA GLU A 112 -7.03 -4.21 7.96
C GLU A 112 -7.98 -3.42 7.05
N ARG A 113 -9.29 -3.37 7.37
CA ARG A 113 -10.26 -2.59 6.60
C ARG A 113 -9.96 -1.10 6.61
N THR A 114 -9.47 -0.57 7.73
CA THR A 114 -9.02 0.82 7.81
C THR A 114 -7.79 1.05 6.94
N ALA A 115 -6.79 0.17 7.03
CA ALA A 115 -5.58 0.25 6.21
C ALA A 115 -5.91 0.18 4.71
N ILE A 116 -6.82 -0.72 4.31
CA ILE A 116 -7.28 -0.85 2.91
C ILE A 116 -7.86 0.47 2.40
N ARG A 117 -8.82 1.09 3.14
CA ARG A 117 -9.45 2.36 2.72
C ARG A 117 -8.42 3.48 2.57
N VAL A 118 -7.54 3.62 3.56
CA VAL A 118 -6.52 4.67 3.54
C VAL A 118 -5.56 4.45 2.38
N LEU A 119 -5.13 3.21 2.14
CA LEU A 119 -4.19 2.88 1.09
C LEU A 119 -4.81 3.06 -0.31
N LEU A 120 -6.07 2.64 -0.53
CA LEU A 120 -6.81 2.89 -1.78
C LEU A 120 -6.94 4.39 -2.06
N THR A 121 -7.26 5.18 -1.03
CA THR A 121 -7.32 6.65 -1.16
C THR A 121 -5.98 7.23 -1.55
N GLN A 122 -4.90 6.79 -0.91
CA GLN A 122 -3.55 7.28 -1.19
C GLN A 122 -3.06 6.89 -2.59
N MET A 123 -3.38 5.67 -3.04
CA MET A 123 -3.07 5.22 -4.40
C MET A 123 -3.78 6.08 -5.45
N ARG A 124 -5.08 6.38 -5.27
CA ARG A 124 -5.81 7.28 -6.18
C ARG A 124 -5.19 8.68 -6.21
N GLN A 125 -4.81 9.23 -5.07
CA GLN A 125 -4.12 10.53 -5.00
C GLN A 125 -2.78 10.51 -5.73
N ALA A 126 -2.08 9.38 -5.72
CA ALA A 126 -0.86 9.18 -6.49
C ALA A 126 -1.13 8.94 -7.99
N GLY A 127 -2.38 8.85 -8.44
CA GLY A 127 -2.73 8.58 -9.84
C GLY A 127 -2.73 7.09 -10.21
N VAL A 128 -2.74 6.18 -9.23
CA VAL A 128 -2.85 4.73 -9.46
C VAL A 128 -4.30 4.34 -9.66
N THR A 129 -4.60 3.66 -10.75
CA THR A 129 -5.88 2.99 -10.95
C THR A 129 -5.82 1.59 -10.34
N VAL A 130 -6.59 1.37 -9.28
CA VAL A 130 -6.71 0.04 -8.66
C VAL A 130 -7.98 -0.64 -9.17
N LEU A 131 -7.85 -1.89 -9.58
CA LEU A 131 -9.00 -2.66 -10.09
C LEU A 131 -8.96 -4.12 -9.65
N LEU A 132 -10.13 -4.74 -9.56
CA LEU A 132 -10.29 -6.18 -9.49
C LEU A 132 -10.35 -6.71 -10.93
N GLY A 133 -9.39 -7.55 -11.28
CA GLY A 133 -9.26 -8.15 -12.61
C GLY A 133 -8.09 -9.13 -12.63
N PRO A 134 -8.06 -10.05 -13.59
CA PRO A 134 -6.98 -11.03 -13.68
C PRO A 134 -5.64 -10.32 -13.94
N PRO A 135 -4.62 -10.53 -13.10
CA PRO A 135 -3.27 -10.08 -13.41
C PRO A 135 -2.76 -10.76 -14.70
N PRO A 136 -2.00 -10.05 -15.56
CA PRO A 136 -1.31 -10.65 -16.71
C PRO A 136 -0.37 -11.80 -16.31
N LYS A 137 0.34 -11.66 -15.21
CA LYS A 137 1.23 -12.69 -14.68
C LYS A 137 0.40 -13.83 -14.08
N GLN A 138 0.37 -14.95 -14.75
CA GLN A 138 -0.43 -16.10 -14.34
C GLN A 138 -0.03 -16.58 -12.94
N GLY A 139 -1.01 -16.76 -12.06
CA GLY A 139 -0.82 -17.19 -10.67
C GLY A 139 -0.68 -16.03 -9.67
N ALA A 140 -0.34 -14.81 -10.11
CA ALA A 140 -0.23 -13.67 -9.22
C ALA A 140 -1.56 -13.32 -8.55
N ALA A 141 -1.52 -12.93 -7.28
CA ALA A 141 -2.67 -12.42 -6.54
C ALA A 141 -2.92 -10.93 -6.81
N GLY A 142 -1.86 -10.18 -7.06
CA GLY A 142 -1.84 -8.80 -7.51
C GLY A 142 -0.73 -8.60 -8.54
N GLU A 143 -0.78 -7.47 -9.26
CA GLU A 143 0.27 -7.05 -10.19
C GLU A 143 0.22 -5.55 -10.43
N TRP A 144 1.34 -4.89 -10.20
CA TRP A 144 1.56 -3.50 -10.55
C TRP A 144 2.09 -3.37 -11.98
N ASP A 145 1.39 -2.61 -12.83
CA ASP A 145 1.84 -2.23 -14.17
C ASP A 145 2.27 -0.75 -14.17
N PRO A 146 3.57 -0.46 -14.06
CA PRO A 146 4.05 0.91 -14.03
C PRO A 146 3.80 1.66 -15.35
N ALA A 147 3.83 0.98 -16.49
CA ALA A 147 3.65 1.61 -17.79
C ALA A 147 2.25 2.21 -17.96
N ARG A 148 1.26 1.66 -17.26
CA ARG A 148 -0.14 2.10 -17.31
C ARG A 148 -0.63 2.77 -16.04
N ALA A 149 0.18 2.79 -14.98
CA ALA A 149 -0.21 3.19 -13.63
C ALA A 149 -1.44 2.41 -13.12
N VAL A 150 -1.46 1.10 -13.37
CA VAL A 150 -2.57 0.21 -13.03
C VAL A 150 -2.10 -0.88 -12.06
N LEU A 151 -2.82 -1.02 -10.97
CA LEU A 151 -2.69 -2.13 -10.05
C LEU A 151 -3.89 -3.06 -10.21
N ARG A 152 -3.63 -4.31 -10.57
CA ARG A 152 -4.65 -5.37 -10.66
C ARG A 152 -4.60 -6.25 -9.43
N ILE A 153 -5.76 -6.54 -8.86
CA ILE A 153 -5.91 -7.55 -7.81
C ILE A 153 -6.89 -8.60 -8.34
N ARG A 154 -6.50 -9.85 -8.22
CA ARG A 154 -7.31 -10.97 -8.70
C ARG A 154 -8.70 -10.98 -8.03
N PRO A 155 -9.79 -11.23 -8.78
CA PRO A 155 -11.17 -11.07 -8.29
C PRO A 155 -11.56 -11.98 -7.13
N ASP A 156 -10.84 -13.10 -6.90
CA ASP A 156 -11.09 -14.01 -5.78
C ASP A 156 -10.46 -13.56 -4.45
N VAL A 157 -9.53 -12.58 -4.48
CA VAL A 157 -8.80 -12.14 -3.27
C VAL A 157 -9.74 -11.52 -2.23
N PRO A 158 -10.74 -10.67 -2.56
CA PRO A 158 -11.68 -10.17 -1.57
C PRO A 158 -12.45 -11.25 -0.81
N ALA A 159 -12.78 -12.38 -1.46
CA ALA A 159 -13.45 -13.50 -0.82
C ALA A 159 -12.57 -14.25 0.21
N LYS A 160 -11.26 -13.99 0.21
CA LYS A 160 -10.33 -14.54 1.22
C LYS A 160 -10.32 -13.73 2.52
N GLY A 161 -10.95 -12.55 2.54
CA GLY A 161 -11.11 -11.68 3.69
C GLY A 161 -10.15 -10.50 3.73
N SER A 162 -10.37 -9.64 4.72
CA SER A 162 -9.70 -8.35 4.85
C SER A 162 -8.19 -8.47 5.01
N ARG A 163 -7.70 -9.44 5.76
CA ARG A 163 -6.25 -9.63 5.99
C ARG A 163 -5.53 -9.98 4.69
N GLU A 164 -6.06 -10.93 3.92
CA GLU A 164 -5.42 -11.34 2.66
C GLU A 164 -5.45 -10.21 1.63
N PHE A 165 -6.58 -9.51 1.54
CA PHE A 165 -6.68 -8.35 0.65
C PHE A 165 -5.71 -7.24 1.04
N ALA A 166 -5.59 -6.93 2.35
CA ALA A 166 -4.66 -5.92 2.85
C ALA A 166 -3.19 -6.29 2.56
N ARG A 167 -2.82 -7.57 2.71
CA ARG A 167 -1.48 -8.08 2.38
C ARG A 167 -1.15 -7.87 0.90
N VAL A 168 -2.04 -8.31 0.01
CA VAL A 168 -1.84 -8.13 -1.44
C VAL A 168 -1.77 -6.65 -1.79
N LEU A 169 -2.72 -5.83 -1.31
CA LEU A 169 -2.74 -4.40 -1.59
C LEU A 169 -1.48 -3.68 -1.08
N ASN A 170 -0.99 -4.05 0.11
CA ASN A 170 0.24 -3.47 0.68
C ASN A 170 1.50 -3.93 -0.06
N HIS A 171 1.56 -5.20 -0.49
CA HIS A 171 2.62 -5.73 -1.33
C HIS A 171 2.73 -4.92 -2.64
N GLU A 172 1.63 -4.73 -3.33
CA GLU A 172 1.59 -3.96 -4.57
C GLU A 172 1.88 -2.48 -4.36
N ALA A 173 1.48 -1.90 -3.20
CA ALA A 173 1.84 -0.53 -2.85
C ALA A 173 3.35 -0.33 -2.71
N ILE A 174 4.07 -1.35 -2.24
CA ILE A 174 5.53 -1.33 -2.19
C ILE A 174 6.11 -1.29 -3.61
N HIS A 175 5.58 -2.07 -4.56
CA HIS A 175 5.98 -2.02 -5.96
C HIS A 175 5.69 -0.66 -6.62
N VAL A 176 4.56 -0.03 -6.30
CA VAL A 176 4.28 1.36 -6.73
C VAL A 176 5.38 2.30 -6.21
N ALA A 177 5.71 2.22 -4.93
CA ALA A 177 6.76 3.06 -4.33
C ALA A 177 8.16 2.79 -4.92
N GLN A 178 8.48 1.53 -5.24
CA GLN A 178 9.71 1.15 -5.95
C GLN A 178 9.81 1.82 -7.33
N SER A 179 8.68 1.97 -8.03
CA SER A 179 8.63 2.74 -9.28
C SER A 179 8.84 4.23 -9.03
N CYS A 180 8.13 4.82 -8.05
CA CYS A 180 8.19 6.24 -7.72
C CYS A 180 9.58 6.70 -7.26
N ARG A 181 10.45 5.81 -6.76
CA ARG A 181 11.79 6.16 -6.26
C ARG A 181 12.64 6.93 -7.29
N ARG A 182 12.38 6.77 -8.58
CA ARG A 182 13.03 7.52 -9.66
C ARG A 182 12.33 8.83 -10.03
N GLY A 183 11.41 9.31 -9.23
CA GLY A 183 10.66 10.55 -9.49
C GLY A 183 9.49 10.39 -10.48
N SER A 184 9.20 9.16 -10.91
CA SER A 184 8.03 8.88 -11.77
C SER A 184 7.46 7.50 -11.45
N MET A 185 6.15 7.44 -11.30
CA MET A 185 5.42 6.18 -11.08
C MET A 185 5.54 5.20 -12.26
N THR A 186 5.78 5.71 -13.46
CA THR A 186 5.97 4.91 -14.69
C THR A 186 7.43 4.52 -14.93
N ALA A 187 8.33 4.84 -14.02
CA ALA A 187 9.73 4.46 -14.14
C ALA A 187 9.95 2.98 -13.81
N GLN A 188 11.08 2.45 -14.26
CA GLN A 188 11.52 1.10 -13.88
C GLN A 188 11.68 1.02 -12.35
N PRO A 189 11.08 0.01 -11.68
CA PRO A 189 11.18 -0.16 -10.23
C PRO A 189 12.62 -0.26 -9.75
N GLN A 190 12.89 0.30 -8.55
CA GLN A 190 14.18 0.22 -7.86
C GLN A 190 13.98 -0.18 -6.40
N LEU A 191 14.98 -0.87 -5.85
CA LEU A 191 14.99 -1.22 -4.44
C LEU A 191 14.86 0.04 -3.55
N LEU A 192 14.00 -0.04 -2.55
CA LEU A 192 13.81 1.02 -1.54
C LEU A 192 14.88 0.98 -0.45
N GLY A 193 15.65 -0.10 -0.36
CA GLY A 193 16.65 -0.36 0.68
C GLY A 193 16.05 -0.98 1.94
N LEU A 194 14.88 -1.59 1.83
CA LEU A 194 14.23 -2.32 2.91
C LEU A 194 14.91 -3.68 3.13
N SER A 195 14.65 -4.29 4.30
CA SER A 195 15.05 -5.67 4.56
C SER A 195 14.42 -6.62 3.53
N ARG A 196 15.19 -7.61 3.09
CA ARG A 196 14.74 -8.66 2.18
C ARG A 196 14.71 -10.03 2.83
N GLN A 197 14.61 -10.06 4.16
CA GLN A 197 14.51 -11.30 4.93
C GLN A 197 13.08 -11.83 4.87
N VAL A 198 12.83 -12.73 3.93
CA VAL A 198 11.52 -13.36 3.73
C VAL A 198 11.45 -14.66 4.53
N GLN A 199 10.33 -14.92 5.20
CA GLN A 199 10.11 -16.10 6.03
C GLN A 199 8.69 -16.68 5.83
N GLY A 200 8.48 -17.89 6.31
CA GLY A 200 7.16 -18.53 6.36
C GLY A 200 6.52 -18.72 4.98
N GLU A 201 5.24 -18.45 4.90
CA GLU A 201 4.43 -18.58 3.68
C GLU A 201 4.97 -17.72 2.52
N ALA A 202 5.47 -16.52 2.81
CA ALA A 202 6.03 -15.62 1.79
C ALA A 202 7.27 -16.24 1.09
N LEU A 203 8.09 -16.99 1.82
CA LEU A 203 9.21 -17.72 1.22
C LEU A 203 8.73 -18.85 0.29
N GLN A 204 7.62 -19.51 0.65
CA GLN A 204 7.00 -20.53 -0.20
C GLN A 204 6.51 -19.91 -1.50
N HIS A 205 5.83 -18.75 -1.45
CA HIS A 205 5.39 -18.01 -2.65
C HIS A 205 6.55 -17.65 -3.57
N LEU A 206 7.68 -17.18 -3.03
CA LEU A 206 8.88 -16.87 -3.84
C LEU A 206 9.49 -18.12 -4.52
N SER A 207 9.11 -19.31 -4.09
CA SER A 207 9.54 -20.58 -4.69
C SER A 207 8.59 -21.08 -5.79
N GLU A 208 7.46 -20.41 -6.00
CA GLU A 208 6.47 -20.77 -7.00
C GLU A 208 7.01 -20.64 -8.44
N PRO A 209 6.42 -21.42 -9.39
CA PRO A 209 6.87 -21.40 -10.78
C PRO A 209 6.87 -20.02 -11.44
N LEU A 210 6.00 -19.12 -10.98
CA LEU A 210 5.88 -17.76 -11.52
C LEU A 210 7.14 -16.89 -11.30
N TYR A 211 8.00 -17.24 -10.33
CA TYR A 211 9.25 -16.54 -10.04
C TYR A 211 10.50 -17.27 -10.59
N ARG A 212 10.32 -18.43 -11.24
CA ARG A 212 11.44 -19.27 -11.71
C ARG A 212 12.40 -18.55 -12.67
N ASN A 213 11.84 -17.69 -13.52
CA ASN A 213 12.58 -16.96 -14.55
C ASN A 213 12.80 -15.48 -14.19
N SER A 214 12.60 -15.10 -12.92
CA SER A 214 12.83 -13.73 -12.48
C SER A 214 14.31 -13.38 -12.55
N THR A 215 14.62 -12.19 -13.04
CA THR A 215 15.97 -11.62 -12.98
C THR A 215 16.39 -11.40 -11.51
N PRO A 216 17.67 -11.24 -11.20
CA PRO A 216 18.13 -10.94 -9.85
C PRO A 216 17.49 -9.67 -9.26
N LEU A 217 17.26 -8.64 -10.10
CA LEU A 217 16.60 -7.41 -9.66
C LEU A 217 15.12 -7.65 -9.35
N GLU A 218 14.37 -8.30 -10.25
CA GLU A 218 12.97 -8.65 -10.00
C GLU A 218 12.81 -9.47 -8.72
N ARG A 219 13.69 -10.46 -8.53
CA ARG A 219 13.70 -11.25 -7.29
C ARG A 219 13.92 -10.39 -6.05
N ALA A 220 14.88 -9.48 -6.10
CA ALA A 220 15.17 -8.60 -4.97
C ALA A 220 14.03 -7.61 -4.67
N LEU A 221 13.32 -7.11 -5.70
CA LEU A 221 12.13 -6.27 -5.55
C LEU A 221 11.00 -7.03 -4.86
N GLU A 222 10.75 -8.27 -5.28
CA GLU A 222 9.76 -9.15 -4.67
C GLU A 222 10.11 -9.48 -3.21
N GLU A 223 11.39 -9.76 -2.92
CA GLU A 223 11.86 -10.01 -1.55
C GLU A 223 11.59 -8.81 -0.63
N GLU A 224 11.83 -7.56 -1.08
CA GLU A 224 11.45 -6.37 -0.31
C GLU A 224 9.93 -6.31 -0.06
N ALA A 225 9.11 -6.58 -1.07
CA ALA A 225 7.67 -6.52 -0.95
C ALA A 225 7.13 -7.61 -0.02
N TYR A 226 7.56 -8.86 -0.20
CA TYR A 226 7.14 -9.99 0.62
C TYR A 226 7.59 -9.87 2.08
N ALA A 227 8.81 -9.38 2.33
CA ALA A 227 9.31 -9.20 3.69
C ALA A 227 8.47 -8.20 4.53
N HIS A 228 7.70 -7.34 3.85
CA HIS A 228 7.00 -6.24 4.50
C HIS A 228 5.48 -6.20 4.23
N GLN A 229 4.92 -7.15 3.48
CA GLN A 229 3.50 -7.15 3.10
C GLN A 229 2.53 -7.15 4.30
N ASP A 230 2.94 -7.69 5.44
CA ASP A 230 2.13 -7.74 6.67
C ASP A 230 2.21 -6.44 7.50
N ASN A 231 3.10 -5.51 7.16
CA ASN A 231 3.14 -4.20 7.80
C ASN A 231 2.12 -3.25 7.15
N LEU A 232 0.90 -3.26 7.65
CA LEU A 232 -0.24 -2.51 7.08
C LEU A 232 -0.04 -1.00 6.91
N ARG A 233 0.99 -0.42 7.53
CA ARG A 233 1.29 1.01 7.46
C ARG A 233 2.39 1.34 6.45
N LEU A 234 3.21 0.37 6.10
CA LEU A 234 4.43 0.64 5.34
C LEU A 234 4.14 1.12 3.92
N GLY A 235 3.25 0.46 3.18
CA GLY A 235 2.87 0.87 1.83
C GLY A 235 2.40 2.32 1.79
N LEU A 236 1.57 2.73 2.77
CA LEU A 236 1.13 4.11 2.90
C LEU A 236 2.29 5.09 3.12
N GLN A 237 3.22 4.77 4.03
CA GLN A 237 4.39 5.59 4.30
C GLN A 237 5.26 5.75 3.05
N LEU A 238 5.52 4.65 2.36
CA LEU A 238 6.34 4.64 1.15
C LEU A 238 5.71 5.43 0.00
N LEU A 239 4.39 5.32 -0.22
CA LEU A 239 3.69 6.14 -1.21
C LEU A 239 3.82 7.63 -0.89
N ARG A 240 3.65 8.04 0.36
CA ARG A 240 3.82 9.43 0.80
C ARG A 240 5.25 9.92 0.61
N THR A 241 6.23 9.06 0.90
CA THR A 241 7.65 9.42 0.81
C THR A 241 8.14 9.52 -0.63
N HIS A 242 7.65 8.68 -1.53
CA HIS A 242 8.23 8.53 -2.85
C HIS A 242 7.32 9.01 -4.00
N CYS A 243 5.99 8.96 -3.84
CA CYS A 243 5.06 9.21 -4.94
C CYS A 243 4.34 10.56 -4.84
N LEU A 244 4.25 11.17 -3.65
CA LEU A 244 3.44 12.36 -3.38
C LEU A 244 4.26 13.59 -3.01
N GLN A 245 5.57 13.55 -3.17
CA GLN A 245 6.43 14.71 -3.01
C GLN A 245 6.38 15.52 -4.32
N GLY A 246 5.44 16.44 -4.40
CA GLY A 246 5.27 17.37 -5.52
C GLY A 246 4.52 18.60 -5.07
#